data_ffa83f69fa5aa50ff2b4efda239fd1d1
#
_entry.id   ffa83f69fa5aa50ff2b4efda239fd1d1
#
_cell.length_a   1.000
_cell.length_b   1.000
_cell.length_c   1.000
_cell.angle_alpha   90.00
_cell.angle_beta   90.00
_cell.angle_gamma   90.00
#
_symmetry.space_group_name_H-M   'P 1'
#
loop_
_entity.id
_entity.type
_entity.pdbx_description
1 polymer ?
#
loop_
_entity_poly.entity_id
_entity_poly.type
_entity_poly.pdbx_seq_one_letter_code
_entity_poly.pdbx_strand_id
1 'polypeptide(L)'
;MTRISASALPGIPPDLIPSLVAQVNGTGRLALVGGAVRDALLHDVHQVRLTTLPDLDLVFEGSCSGLASGLQKTLGLVRVPELRLHDQFGTAELVLDGVLLDFATARTEFYPAPAHNPIVEKSSLEKDLARRDFTVNSMALVLQSDGHQILLDPHGGQEDLAMRQLAFLHDGSVKDDPTRVMRGARYCARLGFHLAPAALRQVQSTVGLWPWAWRLGDPVVSVPPALGTRLRMELELLLDREPWEEALGLLRGWSAMPLLDPSLQTDPWLTRRLHQATRLGLPALAALVAAASDPCALALRLQIPRQQQCWLEALIELRRWIVVEVLPQPWGGWGALEWTRRLEQDRWPAEVVAL
;
A
#
# COMPACT_ATOMS: atom_id res chain seq x y z
N MET A 1 0.88 -30.15 11.70
CA MET A 1 1.07 -28.75 12.16
C MET A 1 2.43 -28.31 11.64
N THR A 2 2.43 -27.30 10.80
CA THR A 2 3.67 -26.69 10.26
C THR A 2 4.39 -25.99 11.43
N ARG A 3 5.62 -26.40 11.71
CA ARG A 3 6.45 -25.74 12.72
C ARG A 3 7.27 -24.66 12.03
N ILE A 4 6.96 -23.42 12.32
CA ILE A 4 7.74 -22.26 11.88
C ILE A 4 8.37 -21.66 13.13
N SER A 5 9.58 -21.13 13.00
CA SER A 5 10.22 -20.37 14.06
C SER A 5 10.55 -18.97 13.60
N ALA A 6 10.06 -17.95 14.32
CA ALA A 6 10.46 -16.56 14.07
C ALA A 6 11.98 -16.36 14.19
N SER A 7 12.63 -17.17 15.06
CA SER A 7 14.10 -17.14 15.22
C SER A 7 14.85 -17.69 14.01
N ALA A 8 14.16 -18.40 13.09
CA ALA A 8 14.77 -18.93 11.87
C ALA A 8 14.75 -17.91 10.71
N LEU A 9 14.04 -16.79 10.85
CA LEU A 9 14.06 -15.73 9.85
C LEU A 9 15.48 -15.17 9.67
N PRO A 10 15.97 -15.03 8.44
CA PRO A 10 17.31 -14.52 8.18
C PRO A 10 17.52 -13.12 8.78
N GLY A 11 18.58 -12.95 9.59
CA GLY A 11 18.93 -11.65 10.17
C GLY A 11 18.28 -11.33 11.51
N ILE A 12 17.49 -12.23 12.10
CA ILE A 12 17.00 -12.07 13.47
C ILE A 12 18.11 -12.39 14.47
N PRO A 13 18.46 -11.46 15.39
CA PRO A 13 19.38 -11.75 16.49
C PRO A 13 18.84 -12.87 17.39
N PRO A 14 19.69 -13.81 17.85
CA PRO A 14 19.26 -14.98 18.65
C PRO A 14 18.49 -14.61 19.92
N ASP A 15 18.85 -13.48 20.56
CA ASP A 15 18.26 -13.04 21.83
C ASP A 15 17.02 -12.15 21.64
N LEU A 16 16.64 -11.80 20.40
CA LEU A 16 15.53 -10.88 20.14
C LEU A 16 14.21 -11.46 20.62
N ILE A 17 13.83 -12.64 20.12
CA ILE A 17 12.58 -13.29 20.50
C ILE A 17 12.53 -13.61 22.00
N PRO A 18 13.56 -14.20 22.63
CA PRO A 18 13.60 -14.39 24.08
C PRO A 18 13.43 -13.10 24.88
N SER A 19 14.04 -11.99 24.46
CA SER A 19 13.90 -10.68 25.13
C SER A 19 12.48 -10.14 25.07
N LEU A 20 11.81 -10.27 23.91
CA LEU A 20 10.41 -9.87 23.74
C LEU A 20 9.48 -10.68 24.64
N VAL A 21 9.64 -12.00 24.65
CA VAL A 21 8.81 -12.91 25.45
C VAL A 21 8.98 -12.68 26.95
N ALA A 22 10.22 -12.48 27.40
CA ALA A 22 10.52 -12.19 28.81
C ALA A 22 9.81 -10.91 29.29
N GLN A 23 9.68 -9.90 28.45
CA GLN A 23 9.01 -8.63 28.78
C GLN A 23 7.49 -8.77 28.87
N VAL A 24 6.88 -9.67 28.10
CA VAL A 24 5.42 -9.91 28.13
C VAL A 24 4.97 -10.48 29.48
N ASN A 25 5.78 -11.39 30.06
CA ASN A 25 5.62 -11.94 31.41
C ASN A 25 4.15 -12.31 31.80
N GLY A 26 3.41 -12.94 30.85
CA GLY A 26 2.05 -13.38 31.06
C GLY A 26 0.97 -12.31 31.08
N THR A 27 1.27 -11.05 30.74
CA THR A 27 0.31 -9.93 30.74
C THR A 27 -0.59 -9.90 29.51
N GLY A 28 -0.33 -10.73 28.51
CA GLY A 28 -1.10 -10.84 27.27
C GLY A 28 -0.40 -11.71 26.24
N ARG A 29 -1.01 -11.93 25.09
CA ARG A 29 -0.34 -12.63 23.98
C ARG A 29 0.39 -11.63 23.09
N LEU A 30 1.65 -11.94 22.77
CA LEU A 30 2.44 -11.24 21.77
C LEU A 30 2.60 -12.12 20.55
N ALA A 31 2.37 -11.60 19.37
CA ALA A 31 2.47 -12.35 18.13
C ALA A 31 3.15 -11.55 17.04
N LEU A 32 4.01 -12.21 16.26
CA LEU A 32 4.45 -11.74 14.96
C LEU A 32 3.28 -11.91 13.98
N VAL A 33 3.03 -10.94 13.09
CA VAL A 33 1.84 -10.96 12.23
C VAL A 33 2.16 -10.50 10.80
N GLY A 34 1.19 -10.67 9.91
CA GLY A 34 1.22 -10.04 8.59
C GLY A 34 2.28 -10.57 7.65
N GLY A 35 2.97 -9.64 6.99
CA GLY A 35 3.99 -9.96 5.98
C GLY A 35 5.10 -10.86 6.47
N ALA A 36 5.58 -10.67 7.69
CA ALA A 36 6.65 -11.46 8.27
C ALA A 36 6.28 -12.94 8.42
N VAL A 37 5.04 -13.24 8.85
CA VAL A 37 4.56 -14.63 8.97
C VAL A 37 4.38 -15.27 7.61
N ARG A 38 3.79 -14.54 6.65
CA ARG A 38 3.66 -14.99 5.26
C ARG A 38 5.03 -15.32 4.66
N ASP A 39 6.01 -14.41 4.80
CA ASP A 39 7.32 -14.54 4.18
C ASP A 39 8.13 -15.67 4.86
N ALA A 40 7.97 -15.87 6.18
CA ALA A 40 8.52 -17.02 6.89
C ALA A 40 7.94 -18.35 6.35
N LEU A 41 6.62 -18.41 6.12
CA LEU A 41 5.99 -19.60 5.52
C LEU A 41 6.47 -19.84 4.08
N LEU A 42 6.59 -18.80 3.28
CA LEU A 42 7.13 -18.91 1.92
C LEU A 42 8.57 -19.43 1.94
N HIS A 43 9.39 -18.98 2.89
CA HIS A 43 10.77 -19.44 3.02
C HIS A 43 10.85 -20.89 3.51
N ASP A 44 10.23 -21.21 4.65
CA ASP A 44 10.42 -22.48 5.33
C ASP A 44 9.66 -23.64 4.67
N VAL A 45 8.45 -23.35 4.15
CA VAL A 45 7.56 -24.40 3.61
C VAL A 45 7.63 -24.45 2.09
N HIS A 46 7.67 -23.29 1.44
CA HIS A 46 7.63 -23.19 -0.03
C HIS A 46 9.00 -22.97 -0.66
N GLN A 47 10.07 -22.94 0.15
CA GLN A 47 11.47 -22.81 -0.27
C GLN A 47 11.75 -21.55 -1.10
N VAL A 48 10.99 -20.48 -0.89
CA VAL A 48 11.23 -19.18 -1.50
C VAL A 48 12.37 -18.49 -0.75
N ARG A 49 13.43 -18.12 -1.48
CA ARG A 49 14.59 -17.48 -0.85
C ARG A 49 14.24 -16.08 -0.35
N LEU A 50 14.38 -15.85 0.96
CA LEU A 50 14.38 -14.50 1.53
C LEU A 50 15.77 -13.88 1.37
N THR A 51 15.83 -12.68 0.79
CA THR A 51 17.07 -11.92 0.59
C THR A 51 17.34 -10.91 1.68
N THR A 52 16.30 -10.48 2.37
CA THR A 52 16.33 -9.49 3.45
C THR A 52 15.39 -9.91 4.57
N LEU A 53 15.66 -9.43 5.79
CA LEU A 53 14.71 -9.55 6.89
C LEU A 53 13.44 -8.77 6.52
N PRO A 54 12.24 -9.40 6.62
CA PRO A 54 10.99 -8.67 6.44
C PRO A 54 10.74 -7.67 7.58
N ASP A 55 9.88 -6.70 7.36
CA ASP A 55 9.41 -5.81 8.41
C ASP A 55 8.74 -6.65 9.51
N LEU A 56 9.13 -6.45 10.77
CA LEU A 56 8.65 -7.23 11.89
C LEU A 56 7.48 -6.50 12.58
N ASP A 57 6.28 -6.80 12.12
CA ASP A 57 5.03 -6.32 12.72
C ASP A 57 4.65 -7.23 13.89
N LEU A 58 4.51 -6.66 15.07
CA LEU A 58 4.13 -7.35 16.31
C LEU A 58 2.79 -6.82 16.82
N VAL A 59 1.88 -7.72 17.15
CA VAL A 59 0.62 -7.39 17.80
C VAL A 59 0.61 -7.90 19.22
N PHE A 60 0.24 -7.03 20.16
CA PHE A 60 0.15 -7.35 21.57
C PHE A 60 -1.27 -7.15 22.11
N GLU A 61 -1.78 -8.15 22.83
CA GLU A 61 -3.05 -8.06 23.59
C GLU A 61 -2.85 -7.32 24.89
N GLY A 62 -2.50 -6.05 24.81
CA GLY A 62 -2.20 -5.20 25.95
C GLY A 62 -1.78 -3.81 25.47
N SER A 63 -1.10 -3.05 26.33
CA SER A 63 -0.54 -1.75 25.94
C SER A 63 0.80 -1.95 25.27
N CYS A 64 0.85 -1.75 23.94
CA CYS A 64 2.11 -1.85 23.21
C CYS A 64 3.11 -0.77 23.65
N SER A 65 2.67 0.45 23.97
CA SER A 65 3.52 1.52 24.50
C SER A 65 4.14 1.11 25.85
N GLY A 66 3.37 0.44 26.73
CA GLY A 66 3.88 -0.09 27.98
C GLY A 66 4.91 -1.18 27.77
N LEU A 67 4.67 -2.11 26.82
CA LEU A 67 5.60 -3.16 26.45
C LEU A 67 6.90 -2.59 25.90
N ALA A 68 6.82 -1.69 24.92
CA ALA A 68 7.97 -1.07 24.26
C ALA A 68 8.82 -0.24 25.24
N SER A 69 8.18 0.56 26.11
CA SER A 69 8.88 1.30 27.17
C SER A 69 9.54 0.38 28.18
N GLY A 70 8.89 -0.74 28.54
CA GLY A 70 9.44 -1.74 29.41
C GLY A 70 10.69 -2.41 28.81
N LEU A 71 10.68 -2.74 27.51
CA LEU A 71 11.83 -3.26 26.79
C LEU A 71 13.03 -2.30 26.85
N GLN A 72 12.82 -1.02 26.55
CA GLN A 72 13.91 -0.05 26.62
C GLN A 72 14.46 0.12 28.05
N LYS A 73 13.58 0.14 29.06
CA LYS A 73 13.97 0.24 30.46
C LYS A 73 14.78 -0.99 30.93
N THR A 74 14.39 -2.18 30.53
CA THR A 74 15.00 -3.44 30.95
C THR A 74 16.31 -3.73 30.22
N LEU A 75 16.34 -3.51 28.89
CA LEU A 75 17.47 -3.83 28.03
C LEU A 75 18.49 -2.68 27.89
N GLY A 76 18.08 -1.46 28.24
CA GLY A 76 18.91 -0.27 28.18
C GLY A 76 19.07 0.32 26.77
N LEU A 77 19.59 1.55 26.73
CA LEU A 77 19.74 2.32 25.47
C LEU A 77 20.78 1.74 24.50
N VAL A 78 21.67 0.85 24.96
CA VAL A 78 22.64 0.20 24.07
C VAL A 78 21.94 -0.79 23.14
N ARG A 79 21.02 -1.58 23.69
CA ARG A 79 20.25 -2.54 22.88
C ARG A 79 19.01 -1.92 22.23
N VAL A 80 18.39 -0.93 22.88
CA VAL A 80 17.21 -0.20 22.39
C VAL A 80 17.50 1.29 22.25
N PRO A 81 18.28 1.70 21.23
CA PRO A 81 18.69 3.11 21.04
C PRO A 81 17.53 4.02 20.63
N GLU A 82 16.53 3.51 19.94
CA GLU A 82 15.40 4.29 19.42
C GLU A 82 14.08 3.70 19.90
N LEU A 83 13.20 4.58 20.37
CA LEU A 83 11.81 4.27 20.75
C LEU A 83 10.92 5.45 20.38
N ARG A 84 9.86 5.17 19.62
CA ARG A 84 8.82 6.14 19.27
C ARG A 84 7.45 5.59 19.69
N LEU A 85 6.72 6.37 20.49
CA LEU A 85 5.40 6.00 20.97
C LEU A 85 4.33 6.83 20.26
N HIS A 86 3.30 6.16 19.77
CA HIS A 86 2.15 6.75 19.09
C HIS A 86 0.86 6.38 19.83
N ASP A 87 0.71 6.86 21.07
CA ASP A 87 -0.37 6.46 22.00
C ASP A 87 -1.78 6.67 21.42
N GLN A 88 -1.95 7.73 20.61
CA GLN A 88 -3.24 7.98 19.94
C GLN A 88 -3.68 6.86 19.00
N PHE A 89 -2.71 6.14 18.42
CA PHE A 89 -2.95 5.04 17.49
C PHE A 89 -2.77 3.67 18.14
N GLY A 90 -2.32 3.63 19.39
CA GLY A 90 -1.97 2.39 20.08
C GLY A 90 -0.84 1.64 19.38
N THR A 91 0.18 2.35 18.84
CA THR A 91 1.34 1.78 18.17
C THR A 91 2.66 2.30 18.78
N ALA A 92 3.73 1.54 18.59
CA ALA A 92 5.07 1.93 18.99
C ALA A 92 6.10 1.35 18.02
N GLU A 93 7.13 2.11 17.70
CA GLU A 93 8.28 1.67 16.91
C GLU A 93 9.50 1.64 17.83
N LEU A 94 10.29 0.60 17.76
CA LEU A 94 11.60 0.56 18.44
C LEU A 94 12.63 -0.20 17.63
N VAL A 95 13.90 0.16 17.82
CA VAL A 95 15.04 -0.60 17.30
C VAL A 95 15.63 -1.42 18.44
N LEU A 96 15.64 -2.75 18.28
CA LEU A 96 16.24 -3.69 19.25
C LEU A 96 17.36 -4.47 18.55
N ASP A 97 18.58 -4.35 19.06
CA ASP A 97 19.77 -4.99 18.51
C ASP A 97 19.95 -4.74 16.99
N GLY A 98 19.61 -3.53 16.53
CA GLY A 98 19.70 -3.11 15.13
C GLY A 98 18.51 -3.53 14.25
N VAL A 99 17.49 -4.20 14.80
CA VAL A 99 16.28 -4.60 14.10
C VAL A 99 15.13 -3.65 14.45
N LEU A 100 14.48 -3.08 13.43
CA LEU A 100 13.27 -2.29 13.61
C LEU A 100 12.07 -3.20 13.89
N LEU A 101 11.34 -2.88 14.94
CA LEU A 101 10.13 -3.58 15.36
C LEU A 101 8.96 -2.61 15.43
N ASP A 102 7.88 -2.96 14.76
CA ASP A 102 6.63 -2.22 14.77
C ASP A 102 5.61 -2.93 15.66
N PHE A 103 5.23 -2.27 16.76
CA PHE A 103 4.26 -2.79 17.71
C PHE A 103 2.89 -2.14 17.52
N ALA A 104 1.85 -2.95 17.55
CA ALA A 104 0.47 -2.49 17.62
C ALA A 104 -0.29 -3.20 18.74
N THR A 105 -1.17 -2.47 19.41
CA THR A 105 -2.17 -3.07 20.29
C THR A 105 -3.21 -3.80 19.47
N ALA A 106 -3.54 -5.05 19.84
CA ALA A 106 -4.57 -5.83 19.19
C ALA A 106 -5.91 -5.07 19.18
N ARG A 107 -6.54 -4.97 18.02
CA ARG A 107 -7.72 -4.10 17.85
C ARG A 107 -8.72 -4.70 16.87
N THR A 108 -9.97 -4.28 16.99
CA THR A 108 -10.99 -4.44 15.96
C THR A 108 -11.23 -3.12 15.25
N GLU A 109 -11.79 -3.18 14.05
CA GLU A 109 -12.14 -2.03 13.24
C GLU A 109 -13.61 -2.15 12.81
N PHE A 110 -14.33 -1.05 12.91
CA PHE A 110 -15.69 -0.92 12.41
C PHE A 110 -15.77 0.25 11.44
N TYR A 111 -16.27 0.00 10.25
CA TYR A 111 -16.44 1.02 9.20
C TYR A 111 -17.86 1.57 9.25
N PRO A 112 -18.09 2.83 9.72
CA PRO A 112 -19.42 3.40 9.84
C PRO A 112 -20.11 3.63 8.50
N ALA A 113 -19.31 3.83 7.44
CA ALA A 113 -19.75 3.94 6.07
C ALA A 113 -18.63 3.49 5.12
N PRO A 114 -18.97 3.13 3.86
CA PRO A 114 -17.99 2.71 2.86
C PRO A 114 -16.84 3.69 2.70
N ALA A 115 -15.62 3.18 2.66
CA ALA A 115 -14.37 3.92 2.51
C ALA A 115 -14.07 4.99 3.57
N HIS A 116 -14.86 5.11 4.62
CA HIS A 116 -14.57 5.97 5.77
C HIS A 116 -13.37 5.45 6.57
N ASN A 117 -12.84 6.29 7.44
CA ASN A 117 -11.89 5.82 8.44
C ASN A 117 -12.62 4.92 9.44
N PRO A 118 -12.01 3.79 9.81
CA PRO A 118 -12.61 2.90 10.79
C PRO A 118 -12.62 3.51 12.20
N ILE A 119 -13.62 3.16 12.98
CA ILE A 119 -13.60 3.29 14.43
C ILE A 119 -12.82 2.10 14.98
N VAL A 120 -11.87 2.38 15.87
CA VAL A 120 -10.90 1.40 16.37
C VAL A 120 -11.15 1.16 17.86
N GLU A 121 -11.22 -0.12 18.25
CA GLU A 121 -11.33 -0.54 19.65
C GLU A 121 -10.33 -1.64 19.98
N LYS A 122 -9.76 -1.62 21.20
CA LYS A 122 -8.88 -2.70 21.67
C LYS A 122 -9.62 -4.04 21.67
N SER A 123 -8.93 -5.11 21.25
CA SER A 123 -9.58 -6.40 21.09
C SER A 123 -8.61 -7.57 21.23
N SER A 124 -9.06 -8.79 20.91
CA SER A 124 -8.23 -9.99 20.88
C SER A 124 -7.43 -10.10 19.59
N LEU A 125 -6.42 -10.96 19.59
CA LEU A 125 -5.57 -11.26 18.42
C LEU A 125 -6.42 -11.81 17.27
N GLU A 126 -7.39 -12.68 17.53
CA GLU A 126 -8.28 -13.24 16.50
C GLU A 126 -9.09 -12.14 15.78
N LYS A 127 -9.59 -11.16 16.53
CA LYS A 127 -10.33 -10.03 15.96
C LYS A 127 -9.39 -9.08 15.20
N ASP A 128 -8.14 -8.92 15.65
CA ASP A 128 -7.13 -8.17 14.89
C ASP A 128 -6.81 -8.83 13.56
N LEU A 129 -6.71 -10.17 13.54
CA LEU A 129 -6.52 -10.90 12.29
C LEU A 129 -7.72 -10.75 11.34
N ALA A 130 -8.95 -10.76 11.86
CA ALA A 130 -10.19 -10.68 11.09
C ALA A 130 -10.41 -9.33 10.36
N ARG A 131 -9.77 -8.23 10.80
CA ARG A 131 -9.88 -6.90 10.17
C ARG A 131 -8.90 -6.65 9.02
N ARG A 132 -7.93 -7.54 8.81
CA ARG A 132 -6.85 -7.36 7.83
C ARG A 132 -7.35 -7.41 6.39
N ASP A 133 -6.44 -7.22 5.44
CA ASP A 133 -6.77 -7.14 4.02
C ASP A 133 -6.95 -8.52 3.37
N PHE A 134 -5.96 -9.41 3.52
CA PHE A 134 -5.92 -10.71 2.85
C PHE A 134 -5.65 -11.83 3.85
N THR A 135 -6.16 -13.03 3.54
CA THR A 135 -5.97 -14.23 4.33
C THR A 135 -4.49 -14.54 4.58
N VAL A 136 -3.65 -14.41 3.55
CA VAL A 136 -2.19 -14.63 3.64
C VAL A 136 -1.47 -13.65 4.55
N ASN A 137 -2.05 -12.49 4.85
CA ASN A 137 -1.56 -11.50 5.80
C ASN A 137 -2.29 -11.56 7.15
N SER A 138 -3.27 -12.47 7.28
CA SER A 138 -4.11 -12.64 8.47
C SER A 138 -3.71 -13.87 9.29
N MET A 139 -2.43 -14.15 9.32
CA MET A 139 -1.82 -15.19 10.15
C MET A 139 -0.98 -14.56 11.26
N ALA A 140 -0.86 -15.25 12.38
CA ALA A 140 -0.06 -14.81 13.50
C ALA A 140 0.80 -15.96 14.05
N LEU A 141 2.04 -15.64 14.42
CA LEU A 141 2.93 -16.54 15.11
C LEU A 141 3.02 -16.08 16.56
N VAL A 142 2.27 -16.73 17.45
CA VAL A 142 2.22 -16.38 18.88
C VAL A 142 3.50 -16.84 19.56
N LEU A 143 4.17 -15.89 20.20
CA LEU A 143 5.41 -16.10 20.93
C LEU A 143 5.11 -16.57 22.35
N GLN A 144 5.70 -17.70 22.78
CA GLN A 144 5.47 -18.28 24.11
C GLN A 144 6.74 -18.33 24.96
N SER A 145 6.56 -18.31 26.29
CA SER A 145 7.65 -18.28 27.27
C SER A 145 8.52 -19.56 27.30
N ASP A 146 7.97 -20.67 26.85
CA ASP A 146 8.70 -21.96 26.74
C ASP A 146 9.53 -22.06 25.43
N GLY A 147 9.62 -21.00 24.64
CA GLY A 147 10.30 -20.95 23.35
C GLY A 147 9.52 -21.59 22.21
N HIS A 148 8.35 -22.17 22.49
CA HIS A 148 7.46 -22.65 21.44
C HIS A 148 6.72 -21.47 20.78
N GLN A 149 6.29 -21.69 19.54
CA GLN A 149 5.53 -20.72 18.77
C GLN A 149 4.32 -21.41 18.15
N ILE A 150 3.16 -20.77 18.27
CA ILE A 150 1.90 -21.31 17.77
C ILE A 150 1.47 -20.48 16.58
N LEU A 151 1.35 -21.12 15.42
CA LEU A 151 0.75 -20.50 14.22
C LEU A 151 -0.77 -20.47 14.36
N LEU A 152 -1.33 -19.26 14.38
CA LEU A 152 -2.76 -19.01 14.28
C LEU A 152 -3.10 -18.64 12.84
N ASP A 153 -4.01 -19.39 12.24
CA ASP A 153 -4.51 -19.17 10.88
C ASP A 153 -6.02 -19.39 10.83
N PRO A 154 -6.80 -18.47 11.41
CA PRO A 154 -8.26 -18.64 11.49
C PRO A 154 -8.97 -18.44 10.14
N HIS A 155 -8.27 -17.93 9.13
CA HIS A 155 -8.85 -17.55 7.84
C HIS A 155 -8.31 -18.33 6.64
N GLY A 156 -7.52 -19.40 6.87
CA GLY A 156 -7.01 -20.27 5.81
C GLY A 156 -5.89 -19.66 4.95
N GLY A 157 -5.10 -18.75 5.55
CA GLY A 157 -4.01 -18.07 4.85
C GLY A 157 -2.93 -19.03 4.33
N GLN A 158 -2.66 -20.16 5.03
CA GLN A 158 -1.72 -21.18 4.56
C GLN A 158 -2.19 -21.87 3.27
N GLU A 159 -3.49 -22.12 3.14
CA GLU A 159 -4.08 -22.73 1.95
C GLU A 159 -3.97 -21.77 0.76
N ASP A 160 -4.36 -20.51 0.95
CA ASP A 160 -4.26 -19.48 -0.09
C ASP A 160 -2.79 -19.22 -0.48
N LEU A 161 -1.87 -19.30 0.47
CA LEU A 161 -0.44 -19.18 0.22
C LEU A 161 0.08 -20.33 -0.67
N ALA A 162 -0.35 -21.56 -0.38
CA ALA A 162 -0.01 -22.74 -1.19
C ALA A 162 -0.56 -22.66 -2.61
N MET A 163 -1.76 -22.10 -2.76
CA MET A 163 -2.40 -21.85 -4.06
C MET A 163 -1.86 -20.60 -4.78
N ARG A 164 -0.97 -19.84 -4.15
CA ARG A 164 -0.45 -18.56 -4.66
C ARG A 164 -1.57 -17.58 -5.03
N GLN A 165 -2.56 -17.47 -4.17
CA GLN A 165 -3.69 -16.57 -4.39
C GLN A 165 -3.88 -15.59 -3.22
N LEU A 166 -4.53 -14.45 -3.53
CA LEU A 166 -5.00 -13.49 -2.54
C LEU A 166 -6.52 -13.57 -2.43
N ALA A 167 -7.02 -13.89 -1.25
CA ALA A 167 -8.44 -13.82 -0.91
C ALA A 167 -8.67 -12.74 0.15
N PHE A 168 -9.78 -12.00 0.01
CA PHE A 168 -10.22 -11.07 1.05
C PHE A 168 -10.84 -11.84 2.21
N LEU A 169 -10.83 -11.26 3.40
CA LEU A 169 -11.35 -11.91 4.61
C LEU A 169 -12.88 -11.98 4.68
N HIS A 170 -13.58 -11.07 3.98
CA HIS A 170 -15.05 -11.03 3.96
C HIS A 170 -15.57 -10.28 2.71
N ASP A 171 -16.86 -10.47 2.41
CA ASP A 171 -17.49 -9.94 1.18
C ASP A 171 -17.58 -8.41 1.12
N GLY A 172 -17.47 -7.71 2.25
CA GLY A 172 -17.44 -6.26 2.32
C GLY A 172 -16.06 -5.62 2.24
N SER A 173 -14.99 -6.40 2.15
CA SER A 173 -13.60 -5.92 2.31
C SER A 173 -13.23 -4.76 1.39
N VAL A 174 -13.60 -4.82 0.12
CA VAL A 174 -13.32 -3.75 -0.85
C VAL A 174 -14.19 -2.51 -0.60
N LYS A 175 -15.43 -2.71 -0.16
CA LYS A 175 -16.35 -1.63 0.17
C LYS A 175 -15.89 -0.86 1.41
N ASP A 176 -15.41 -1.57 2.41
CA ASP A 176 -14.89 -0.98 3.65
C ASP A 176 -13.62 -0.19 3.39
N ASP A 177 -12.67 -0.79 2.67
CA ASP A 177 -11.44 -0.12 2.27
C ASP A 177 -11.03 -0.44 0.82
N PRO A 178 -11.40 0.42 -0.13
CA PRO A 178 -11.06 0.24 -1.54
C PRO A 178 -9.55 0.26 -1.84
N THR A 179 -8.73 0.79 -0.94
CA THR A 179 -7.26 0.75 -1.10
C THR A 179 -6.73 -0.68 -1.11
N ARG A 180 -7.48 -1.63 -0.57
CA ARG A 180 -7.16 -3.07 -0.63
C ARG A 180 -7.03 -3.58 -2.07
N VAL A 181 -7.68 -2.95 -3.05
CA VAL A 181 -7.50 -3.28 -4.47
C VAL A 181 -6.09 -2.92 -4.95
N MET A 182 -5.60 -1.73 -4.59
CA MET A 182 -4.22 -1.31 -4.92
C MET A 182 -3.19 -2.18 -4.20
N ARG A 183 -3.42 -2.47 -2.91
CA ARG A 183 -2.59 -3.39 -2.13
C ARG A 183 -2.56 -4.78 -2.75
N GLY A 184 -3.72 -5.27 -3.22
CA GLY A 184 -3.83 -6.56 -3.92
C GLY A 184 -2.98 -6.59 -5.19
N ALA A 185 -3.02 -5.55 -6.02
CA ALA A 185 -2.20 -5.46 -7.22
C ALA A 185 -0.69 -5.46 -6.89
N ARG A 186 -0.30 -4.71 -5.85
CA ARG A 186 1.09 -4.70 -5.36
C ARG A 186 1.55 -6.09 -4.90
N TYR A 187 0.76 -6.76 -4.06
CA TYR A 187 1.13 -8.09 -3.57
C TYR A 187 1.11 -9.15 -4.66
N CYS A 188 0.12 -9.14 -5.57
CA CYS A 188 0.09 -10.04 -6.71
C CYS A 188 1.34 -9.87 -7.59
N ALA A 189 1.70 -8.64 -7.95
CA ALA A 189 2.88 -8.36 -8.76
C ALA A 189 4.17 -8.80 -8.05
N ARG A 190 4.35 -8.42 -6.76
CA ARG A 190 5.55 -8.75 -6.00
C ARG A 190 5.72 -10.24 -5.74
N LEU A 191 4.64 -10.94 -5.42
CA LEU A 191 4.67 -12.35 -5.01
C LEU A 191 4.45 -13.33 -6.16
N GLY A 192 4.08 -12.84 -7.36
CA GLY A 192 3.65 -13.70 -8.47
C GLY A 192 2.35 -14.43 -8.16
N PHE A 193 1.42 -13.78 -7.44
CA PHE A 193 0.14 -14.32 -7.04
C PHE A 193 -0.98 -13.80 -7.93
N HIS A 194 -2.18 -14.37 -7.80
CA HIS A 194 -3.40 -13.91 -8.45
C HIS A 194 -4.51 -13.68 -7.43
N LEU A 195 -5.53 -12.92 -7.78
CA LEU A 195 -6.73 -12.84 -6.93
C LEU A 195 -7.52 -14.14 -6.99
N ALA A 196 -7.99 -14.61 -5.84
CA ALA A 196 -8.99 -15.66 -5.78
C ALA A 196 -10.24 -15.25 -6.58
N PRO A 197 -10.95 -16.19 -7.23
CA PRO A 197 -12.11 -15.84 -8.07
C PRO A 197 -13.19 -15.03 -7.34
N ALA A 198 -13.43 -15.31 -6.06
CA ALA A 198 -14.35 -14.54 -5.24
C ALA A 198 -13.86 -13.10 -4.99
N ALA A 199 -12.56 -12.94 -4.73
CA ALA A 199 -11.95 -11.63 -4.55
C ALA A 199 -12.02 -10.78 -5.83
N LEU A 200 -11.76 -11.38 -6.99
CA LEU A 200 -11.88 -10.71 -8.28
C LEU A 200 -13.31 -10.23 -8.54
N ARG A 201 -14.31 -11.08 -8.27
CA ARG A 201 -15.73 -10.67 -8.40
C ARG A 201 -16.08 -9.54 -7.46
N GLN A 202 -15.56 -9.56 -6.23
CA GLN A 202 -15.77 -8.48 -5.25
C GLN A 202 -15.18 -7.15 -5.74
N VAL A 203 -13.95 -7.16 -6.29
CA VAL A 203 -13.33 -5.98 -6.91
C VAL A 203 -14.22 -5.43 -8.01
N GLN A 204 -14.58 -6.26 -8.99
CA GLN A 204 -15.35 -5.84 -10.17
C GLN A 204 -16.73 -5.28 -9.80
N SER A 205 -17.45 -5.95 -8.90
CA SER A 205 -18.77 -5.50 -8.47
C SER A 205 -18.71 -4.19 -7.68
N THR A 206 -17.73 -4.05 -6.77
CA THR A 206 -17.61 -2.85 -5.95
C THR A 206 -17.15 -1.65 -6.75
N VAL A 207 -16.13 -1.81 -7.60
CA VAL A 207 -15.60 -0.72 -8.43
C VAL A 207 -16.62 -0.27 -9.48
N GLY A 208 -17.45 -1.19 -9.99
CA GLY A 208 -18.48 -0.87 -10.98
C GLY A 208 -19.68 -0.08 -10.43
N LEU A 209 -19.94 -0.20 -9.13
CA LEU A 209 -21.16 0.36 -8.53
C LEU A 209 -20.93 1.60 -7.67
N TRP A 210 -19.74 1.79 -7.09
CA TRP A 210 -19.63 2.79 -6.01
C TRP A 210 -18.24 3.33 -5.80
N PRO A 211 -18.13 4.51 -5.30
CA PRO A 211 -18.66 5.86 -5.64
C PRO A 211 -17.91 6.44 -6.82
N TRP A 212 -17.26 5.59 -7.56
CA TRP A 212 -16.29 5.84 -8.61
C TRP A 212 -16.95 6.15 -9.95
N ALA A 213 -18.27 6.03 -10.04
CA ALA A 213 -19.04 6.60 -11.16
C ALA A 213 -18.94 8.14 -11.19
N TRP A 214 -17.79 8.64 -10.77
CA TRP A 214 -17.41 10.05 -10.82
C TRP A 214 -17.39 10.49 -12.26
N ARG A 215 -18.35 11.35 -12.60
CA ARG A 215 -18.37 12.02 -13.88
C ARG A 215 -17.84 13.43 -13.71
N LEU A 216 -17.27 13.98 -14.76
CA LEU A 216 -16.89 15.40 -14.81
C LEU A 216 -18.12 16.22 -14.39
N GLY A 217 -17.98 17.02 -13.32
CA GLY A 217 -19.06 17.87 -12.77
C GLY A 217 -19.77 17.30 -11.55
N ASP A 218 -19.53 16.04 -11.14
CA ASP A 218 -20.07 15.53 -9.89
C ASP A 218 -19.39 16.22 -8.69
N PRO A 219 -20.15 16.53 -7.61
CA PRO A 219 -19.56 17.18 -6.45
C PRO A 219 -18.44 16.30 -5.84
N VAL A 220 -17.28 16.90 -5.58
CA VAL A 220 -16.12 16.27 -4.92
C VAL A 220 -16.47 15.67 -3.55
N VAL A 221 -17.61 16.05 -3.01
CA VAL A 221 -18.08 15.74 -1.65
C VAL A 221 -18.55 14.29 -1.46
N SER A 222 -18.72 13.51 -2.54
CA SER A 222 -19.24 12.14 -2.43
C SER A 222 -18.21 11.09 -2.03
N VAL A 223 -16.92 11.41 -2.09
CA VAL A 223 -15.82 10.50 -1.71
C VAL A 223 -15.16 10.99 -0.42
N PRO A 224 -15.02 10.14 0.63
CA PRO A 224 -14.33 10.54 1.86
C PRO A 224 -12.92 11.08 1.56
N PRO A 225 -12.57 12.30 2.01
CA PRO A 225 -11.26 12.91 1.73
C PRO A 225 -10.07 12.00 2.13
N ALA A 226 -10.20 11.29 3.24
CA ALA A 226 -9.18 10.36 3.71
C ALA A 226 -8.91 9.20 2.74
N LEU A 227 -9.87 8.82 1.90
CA LEU A 227 -9.67 7.80 0.88
C LEU A 227 -8.68 8.26 -0.19
N GLY A 228 -8.78 9.50 -0.64
CA GLY A 228 -7.87 10.06 -1.65
C GLY A 228 -6.41 9.99 -1.20
N THR A 229 -6.14 10.41 0.03
CA THR A 229 -4.79 10.30 0.63
C THR A 229 -4.32 8.85 0.71
N ARG A 230 -5.17 7.93 1.16
CA ARG A 230 -4.83 6.51 1.26
C ARG A 230 -4.55 5.88 -0.12
N LEU A 231 -5.38 6.18 -1.13
CA LEU A 231 -5.14 5.74 -2.52
C LEU A 231 -3.83 6.29 -3.05
N ARG A 232 -3.52 7.58 -2.80
CA ARG A 232 -2.24 8.15 -3.19
C ARG A 232 -1.06 7.41 -2.58
N MET A 233 -1.08 7.17 -1.27
CA MET A 233 0.00 6.45 -0.59
C MET A 233 0.24 5.05 -1.17
N GLU A 234 -0.83 4.32 -1.47
CA GLU A 234 -0.71 2.98 -2.10
C GLU A 234 -0.17 3.08 -3.54
N LEU A 235 -0.55 4.13 -4.30
CA LEU A 235 -0.02 4.37 -5.64
C LEU A 235 1.46 4.75 -5.61
N GLU A 236 1.89 5.60 -4.70
CA GLU A 236 3.30 5.95 -4.51
C GLU A 236 4.12 4.69 -4.21
N LEU A 237 3.65 3.83 -3.28
CA LEU A 237 4.30 2.55 -3.01
C LEU A 237 4.33 1.63 -4.23
N LEU A 238 3.24 1.57 -5.00
CA LEU A 238 3.14 0.76 -6.21
C LEU A 238 4.13 1.23 -7.27
N LEU A 239 4.20 2.54 -7.52
CA LEU A 239 5.02 3.12 -8.58
C LEU A 239 6.52 3.15 -8.24
N ASP A 240 6.87 3.28 -6.95
CA ASP A 240 8.25 3.49 -6.52
C ASP A 240 8.95 2.21 -6.06
N ARG A 241 8.20 1.20 -5.58
CA ARG A 241 8.78 0.06 -4.87
C ARG A 241 8.39 -1.32 -5.40
N GLU A 242 7.41 -1.40 -6.29
CA GLU A 242 6.90 -2.68 -6.79
C GLU A 242 7.16 -2.85 -8.29
N PRO A 243 6.95 -4.04 -8.87
CA PRO A 243 6.90 -4.23 -10.31
C PRO A 243 5.66 -3.52 -10.88
N TRP A 244 5.73 -2.19 -11.00
CA TRP A 244 4.58 -1.33 -11.27
C TRP A 244 3.89 -1.63 -12.60
N GLU A 245 4.63 -2.07 -13.63
CA GLU A 245 4.04 -2.44 -14.93
C GLU A 245 3.09 -3.61 -14.77
N GLU A 246 3.53 -4.65 -14.04
CA GLU A 246 2.72 -5.81 -13.74
C GLU A 246 1.53 -5.44 -12.86
N ALA A 247 1.73 -4.64 -11.82
CA ALA A 247 0.67 -4.17 -10.93
C ALA A 247 -0.40 -3.36 -11.67
N LEU A 248 -0.02 -2.45 -12.57
CA LEU A 248 -0.96 -1.71 -13.42
C LEU A 248 -1.66 -2.63 -14.43
N GLY A 249 -0.95 -3.62 -14.97
CA GLY A 249 -1.53 -4.66 -15.82
C GLY A 249 -2.62 -5.45 -15.10
N LEU A 250 -2.38 -5.83 -13.84
CA LEU A 250 -3.37 -6.49 -12.98
C LEU A 250 -4.58 -5.60 -12.70
N LEU A 251 -4.38 -4.33 -12.33
CA LEU A 251 -5.48 -3.38 -12.12
C LEU A 251 -6.37 -3.23 -13.36
N ARG A 252 -5.77 -3.18 -14.56
CA ARG A 252 -6.52 -3.19 -15.82
C ARG A 252 -7.27 -4.48 -16.04
N GLY A 253 -6.61 -5.63 -15.84
CA GLY A 253 -7.22 -6.94 -15.97
C GLY A 253 -8.41 -7.16 -15.03
N TRP A 254 -8.39 -6.53 -13.87
CA TRP A 254 -9.48 -6.55 -12.88
C TRP A 254 -10.57 -5.51 -13.15
N SER A 255 -10.42 -4.65 -14.17
CA SER A 255 -11.28 -3.49 -14.42
C SER A 255 -11.30 -2.51 -13.26
N ALA A 256 -10.17 -2.33 -12.59
CA ALA A 256 -10.05 -1.57 -11.35
C ALA A 256 -9.51 -0.13 -11.52
N MET A 257 -9.05 0.25 -12.72
CA MET A 257 -8.56 1.61 -12.97
C MET A 257 -9.60 2.71 -12.71
N PRO A 258 -10.93 2.47 -12.83
CA PRO A 258 -11.94 3.44 -12.41
C PRO A 258 -11.86 3.85 -10.93
N LEU A 259 -11.15 3.12 -10.07
CA LEU A 259 -10.79 3.60 -8.73
C LEU A 259 -10.03 4.92 -8.76
N LEU A 260 -9.31 5.19 -9.82
CA LEU A 260 -8.57 6.41 -10.04
C LEU A 260 -9.30 7.30 -11.03
N ASP A 261 -9.37 6.85 -12.28
CA ASP A 261 -10.09 7.52 -13.35
C ASP A 261 -10.48 6.49 -14.43
N PRO A 262 -11.75 6.47 -14.90
CA PRO A 262 -12.18 5.51 -15.92
C PRO A 262 -11.39 5.58 -17.22
N SER A 263 -10.85 6.75 -17.60
CA SER A 263 -10.08 6.92 -18.84
C SER A 263 -8.76 6.14 -18.83
N LEU A 264 -8.19 5.91 -17.66
CA LEU A 264 -6.95 5.14 -17.51
C LEU A 264 -7.13 3.64 -17.82
N GLN A 265 -8.38 3.14 -17.78
CA GLN A 265 -8.68 1.72 -18.03
C GLN A 265 -8.26 1.30 -19.44
N THR A 266 -8.47 2.14 -20.42
CA THR A 266 -8.24 1.82 -21.84
C THR A 266 -7.12 2.65 -22.48
N ASP A 267 -6.38 3.46 -21.70
CA ASP A 267 -5.28 4.27 -22.25
C ASP A 267 -4.10 3.37 -22.71
N PRO A 268 -3.87 3.23 -24.01
CA PRO A 268 -2.80 2.36 -24.52
C PRO A 268 -1.40 2.93 -24.29
N TRP A 269 -1.31 4.21 -23.95
CA TRP A 269 -0.05 4.93 -23.82
C TRP A 269 0.43 5.08 -22.37
N LEU A 270 -0.37 4.69 -21.37
CA LEU A 270 -0.07 4.93 -19.96
C LEU A 270 1.31 4.38 -19.56
N THR A 271 1.59 3.12 -19.87
CA THR A 271 2.89 2.50 -19.54
C THR A 271 4.05 3.26 -20.19
N ARG A 272 3.90 3.65 -21.48
CA ARG A 272 4.93 4.42 -22.18
C ARG A 272 5.16 5.80 -21.55
N ARG A 273 4.10 6.50 -21.14
CA ARG A 273 4.21 7.80 -20.44
C ARG A 273 4.93 7.66 -19.12
N LEU A 274 4.63 6.63 -18.33
CA LEU A 274 5.30 6.38 -17.06
C LEU A 274 6.81 6.09 -17.26
N HIS A 275 7.17 5.27 -18.23
CA HIS A 275 8.58 5.07 -18.57
C HIS A 275 9.28 6.36 -18.99
N GLN A 276 8.61 7.18 -19.78
CA GLN A 276 9.17 8.46 -20.21
C GLN A 276 9.36 9.40 -19.02
N ALA A 277 8.39 9.49 -18.11
CA ALA A 277 8.48 10.28 -16.90
C ALA A 277 9.67 9.84 -16.03
N THR A 278 9.82 8.55 -15.80
CA THR A 278 10.95 7.99 -15.03
C THR A 278 12.29 8.35 -15.68
N ARG A 279 12.40 8.25 -17.01
CA ARG A 279 13.62 8.63 -17.74
C ARG A 279 13.97 10.12 -17.62
N LEU A 280 12.96 10.96 -17.45
CA LEU A 280 13.11 12.42 -17.31
C LEU A 280 13.24 12.87 -15.85
N GLY A 281 13.22 11.93 -14.89
CA GLY A 281 13.28 12.23 -13.46
C GLY A 281 12.00 12.86 -12.90
N LEU A 282 10.87 12.70 -13.59
CA LEU A 282 9.58 13.18 -13.11
C LEU A 282 8.93 12.16 -12.19
N PRO A 283 8.12 12.61 -11.20
CA PRO A 283 7.33 11.71 -10.37
C PRO A 283 6.37 10.87 -11.22
N ALA A 284 6.44 9.55 -11.12
CA ALA A 284 5.58 8.64 -11.87
C ALA A 284 4.09 8.88 -11.57
N LEU A 285 3.76 9.25 -10.32
CA LEU A 285 2.41 9.63 -9.94
C LEU A 285 1.89 10.84 -10.71
N ALA A 286 2.71 11.88 -10.92
CA ALA A 286 2.31 13.05 -11.71
C ALA A 286 2.00 12.67 -13.17
N ALA A 287 2.82 11.79 -13.76
CA ALA A 287 2.60 11.29 -15.13
C ALA A 287 1.33 10.41 -15.24
N LEU A 288 1.04 9.60 -14.22
CA LEU A 288 -0.20 8.83 -14.16
C LEU A 288 -1.42 9.75 -14.10
N VAL A 289 -1.38 10.76 -13.23
CA VAL A 289 -2.46 11.73 -13.08
C VAL A 289 -2.62 12.56 -14.34
N ALA A 290 -1.52 12.99 -14.97
CA ALA A 290 -1.53 13.71 -16.25
C ALA A 290 -2.20 12.93 -17.39
N ALA A 291 -2.20 11.60 -17.33
CA ALA A 291 -2.82 10.72 -18.32
C ALA A 291 -4.35 10.64 -18.19
N ALA A 292 -4.93 11.05 -17.07
CA ALA A 292 -6.38 11.05 -16.86
C ALA A 292 -7.09 12.05 -17.79
N SER A 293 -8.38 11.82 -18.03
CA SER A 293 -9.22 12.72 -18.81
C SER A 293 -9.37 14.11 -18.18
N ASP A 294 -9.43 14.15 -16.84
CA ASP A 294 -9.37 15.37 -16.04
C ASP A 294 -8.26 15.27 -14.98
N PRO A 295 -7.03 15.67 -15.36
CA PRO A 295 -5.88 15.59 -14.44
C PRO A 295 -6.06 16.41 -13.17
N CYS A 296 -6.71 17.59 -13.25
CA CYS A 296 -6.90 18.45 -12.09
C CYS A 296 -7.91 17.86 -11.10
N ALA A 297 -9.02 17.31 -11.57
CA ALA A 297 -10.00 16.65 -10.71
C ALA A 297 -9.37 15.42 -10.01
N LEU A 298 -8.59 14.60 -10.74
CA LEU A 298 -7.89 13.48 -10.15
C LEU A 298 -6.83 13.92 -9.14
N ALA A 299 -6.07 14.98 -9.45
CA ALA A 299 -5.06 15.57 -8.56
C ALA A 299 -5.67 16.03 -7.23
N LEU A 300 -6.79 16.74 -7.28
CA LEU A 300 -7.53 17.18 -6.10
C LEU A 300 -8.04 16.00 -5.27
N ARG A 301 -8.62 15.00 -5.94
CA ARG A 301 -9.15 13.78 -5.29
C ARG A 301 -8.07 12.99 -4.58
N LEU A 302 -6.90 12.82 -5.19
CA LEU A 302 -5.75 12.14 -4.61
C LEU A 302 -4.96 13.02 -3.64
N GLN A 303 -5.29 14.32 -3.53
CA GLN A 303 -4.57 15.26 -2.68
C GLN A 303 -3.06 15.26 -2.95
N ILE A 304 -2.67 15.30 -4.22
CA ILE A 304 -1.26 15.31 -4.61
C ILE A 304 -0.59 16.64 -4.19
N PRO A 305 0.75 16.68 -4.04
CA PRO A 305 1.48 17.89 -3.64
C PRO A 305 1.16 19.11 -4.52
N ARG A 306 1.04 20.29 -3.93
CA ARG A 306 0.65 21.53 -4.64
C ARG A 306 1.54 21.84 -5.85
N GLN A 307 2.83 21.60 -5.76
CA GLN A 307 3.75 21.79 -6.88
C GLN A 307 3.33 20.98 -8.12
N GLN A 308 2.98 19.70 -7.92
CA GLN A 308 2.52 18.84 -9.02
C GLN A 308 1.13 19.27 -9.52
N GLN A 309 0.26 19.77 -8.66
CA GLN A 309 -1.03 20.36 -9.10
C GLN A 309 -0.80 21.53 -10.04
N CYS A 310 0.14 22.45 -9.74
CA CYS A 310 0.47 23.57 -10.62
C CYS A 310 0.99 23.09 -12.00
N TRP A 311 1.77 22.01 -12.05
CA TRP A 311 2.18 21.43 -13.34
C TRP A 311 0.99 20.92 -14.15
N LEU A 312 0.01 20.29 -13.49
CA LEU A 312 -1.17 19.78 -14.17
C LEU A 312 -2.12 20.88 -14.64
N GLU A 313 -2.26 21.96 -13.86
CA GLU A 313 -2.97 23.17 -14.28
C GLU A 313 -2.33 23.75 -15.56
N ALA A 314 -1.01 23.93 -15.56
CA ALA A 314 -0.26 24.40 -16.73
C ALA A 314 -0.30 23.42 -17.91
N LEU A 315 -0.35 22.12 -17.66
CA LEU A 315 -0.49 21.08 -18.70
C LEU A 315 -1.81 21.24 -19.48
N ILE A 316 -2.90 21.57 -18.81
CA ILE A 316 -4.18 21.82 -19.48
C ILE A 316 -4.07 23.03 -20.43
N GLU A 317 -3.43 24.09 -19.98
CA GLU A 317 -3.21 25.28 -20.82
C GLU A 317 -2.27 24.96 -21.98
N LEU A 318 -1.20 24.19 -21.77
CA LEU A 318 -0.32 23.71 -22.84
C LEU A 318 -1.08 22.87 -23.88
N ARG A 319 -1.92 21.94 -23.45
CA ARG A 319 -2.76 21.13 -24.36
C ARG A 319 -3.70 22.01 -25.18
N ARG A 320 -4.31 23.02 -24.54
CA ARG A 320 -5.17 23.98 -25.22
C ARG A 320 -4.37 24.78 -26.25
N TRP A 321 -3.20 25.28 -25.87
CA TRP A 321 -2.30 26.00 -26.77
C TRP A 321 -1.90 25.12 -27.99
N ILE A 322 -1.56 23.87 -27.79
CA ILE A 322 -1.27 22.94 -28.89
C ILE A 322 -2.45 22.83 -29.84
N VAL A 323 -3.67 22.67 -29.34
CA VAL A 323 -4.87 22.50 -30.19
C VAL A 323 -5.18 23.78 -30.95
N VAL A 324 -5.07 24.96 -30.33
CA VAL A 324 -5.47 26.23 -30.92
C VAL A 324 -4.39 26.84 -31.78
N GLU A 325 -3.14 26.81 -31.34
CA GLU A 325 -2.03 27.54 -31.98
C GLU A 325 -1.10 26.66 -32.82
N VAL A 326 -0.92 25.39 -32.44
CA VAL A 326 0.05 24.51 -33.10
C VAL A 326 -0.60 23.67 -34.20
N LEU A 327 -1.68 22.94 -33.90
CA LEU A 327 -2.28 22.01 -34.86
C LEU A 327 -2.77 22.67 -36.16
N PRO A 328 -3.20 23.94 -36.20
CA PRO A 328 -3.56 24.61 -37.46
C PRO A 328 -2.37 24.96 -38.37
N GLN A 329 -1.12 24.89 -37.84
CA GLN A 329 0.11 25.22 -38.56
C GLN A 329 0.78 23.97 -39.15
N PRO A 330 1.70 24.13 -40.13
CA PRO A 330 2.46 23.01 -40.70
C PRO A 330 3.57 22.54 -39.75
N TRP A 331 3.23 22.21 -38.51
CA TRP A 331 4.14 21.85 -37.43
C TRP A 331 5.01 20.61 -37.74
N GLY A 332 4.56 19.75 -38.65
CA GLY A 332 5.36 18.56 -39.07
C GLY A 332 6.67 18.90 -39.73
N GLY A 333 6.85 20.13 -40.20
CA GLY A 333 8.12 20.64 -40.74
C GLY A 333 8.99 21.36 -39.70
N TRP A 334 8.56 21.50 -38.46
CA TRP A 334 9.34 22.20 -37.43
C TRP A 334 10.47 21.32 -36.91
N GLY A 335 11.70 21.84 -36.95
CA GLY A 335 12.83 21.20 -36.25
C GLY A 335 12.83 21.46 -34.75
N ALA A 336 13.75 20.80 -34.05
CA ALA A 336 13.88 20.94 -32.59
C ALA A 336 14.06 22.40 -32.14
N LEU A 337 14.84 23.19 -32.87
CA LEU A 337 15.06 24.61 -32.54
C LEU A 337 13.77 25.45 -32.61
N GLU A 338 12.92 25.22 -33.59
CA GLU A 338 11.63 25.93 -33.72
C GLU A 338 10.67 25.54 -32.59
N TRP A 339 10.62 24.24 -32.23
CA TRP A 339 9.85 23.78 -31.08
C TRP A 339 10.32 24.41 -29.78
N THR A 340 11.64 24.35 -29.50
CA THR A 340 12.23 24.97 -28.30
C THR A 340 11.90 26.46 -28.23
N ARG A 341 12.12 27.20 -29.32
CA ARG A 341 11.85 28.63 -29.37
C ARG A 341 10.38 28.96 -29.02
N ARG A 342 9.42 28.21 -29.54
CA ARG A 342 8.00 28.44 -29.29
C ARG A 342 7.61 28.10 -27.87
N LEU A 343 8.09 26.98 -27.34
CA LEU A 343 7.83 26.59 -25.96
C LEU A 343 8.44 27.58 -24.95
N GLU A 344 9.64 28.09 -25.23
CA GLU A 344 10.31 29.10 -24.40
C GLU A 344 9.64 30.47 -24.49
N GLN A 345 9.14 30.86 -25.65
CA GLN A 345 8.43 32.12 -25.84
C GLN A 345 7.19 32.23 -24.94
N ASP A 346 6.45 31.16 -24.79
CA ASP A 346 5.27 31.07 -23.93
C ASP A 346 5.62 30.63 -22.50
N ARG A 347 6.92 30.42 -22.19
CA ARG A 347 7.47 30.12 -20.85
C ARG A 347 6.87 28.86 -20.21
N TRP A 348 6.65 27.81 -20.98
CA TRP A 348 6.19 26.54 -20.46
C TRP A 348 7.27 25.86 -19.59
N PRO A 349 6.98 25.45 -18.35
CA PRO A 349 7.91 24.69 -17.52
C PRO A 349 8.33 23.41 -18.22
N ALA A 350 9.60 23.02 -18.09
CA ALA A 350 10.13 21.81 -18.72
C ALA A 350 9.37 20.55 -18.26
N GLU A 351 8.99 20.50 -16.99
CA GLU A 351 8.22 19.40 -16.40
C GLU A 351 6.84 19.27 -17.06
N VAL A 352 6.19 20.40 -17.37
CA VAL A 352 4.87 20.44 -18.03
C VAL A 352 4.97 19.95 -19.47
N VAL A 353 6.04 20.33 -20.17
CA VAL A 353 6.28 19.88 -21.56
C VAL A 353 6.61 18.37 -21.58
N ALA A 354 7.23 17.87 -20.54
CA ALA A 354 7.61 16.47 -20.42
C ALA A 354 6.46 15.55 -19.99
N LEU A 355 5.47 16.06 -19.24
CA LEU A 355 4.22 15.37 -18.88
C LEU A 355 3.26 15.27 -20.07
#